data_b516549d3063b9feb9cdba2429afbe8a
#
_entry.id   b516549d3063b9feb9cdba2429afbe8a
#
_cell.length_a   1.000
_cell.length_b   1.000
_cell.length_c   1.000
_cell.angle_alpha   90.00
_cell.angle_beta   90.00
_cell.angle_gamma   90.00
#
_symmetry.space_group_name_H-M   'P 1'
#
loop_
_entity.id
_entity.type
_entity.pdbx_description
1 polymer ?
#
loop_
_entity_poly.entity_id
_entity_poly.type
_entity_poly.pdbx_seq_one_letter_code
_entity_poly.pdbx_strand_id
1 'polypeptide(L)'
;TYTMGEPLDMLSSSGDGVIARALQDVFERCRALKDCTVGLSYLEVYNEAVYDLLALDEEPLTVREDASGSVVVPGLTESDVSNIGDAGRLLHRGALRRRTGATKMNDRSSRSHALLQVRVRRANGSVGKLVLVDLAGSERAARTQAQGQRLREGIEINKGLLALGNVVAALASNEEGKGTRKHVPYRDSKLTRLLKDSLGGTASTWVVACVSPLSLIHI
;
A
#
# COMPACT_ATOMS: atom_id res chain seq x y z
N THR A 1 9.70 4.28 2.86
CA THR A 1 9.36 4.03 4.30
C THR A 1 9.56 5.27 5.16
N TYR A 2 10.67 6.03 5.04
CA TYR A 2 10.92 7.23 5.89
C TYR A 2 9.75 8.25 5.81
N THR A 3 9.30 8.63 4.63
CA THR A 3 8.18 9.58 4.43
C THR A 3 6.87 9.06 4.98
N MET A 4 6.62 7.75 4.84
CA MET A 4 5.41 7.12 5.39
C MET A 4 5.45 7.03 6.92
N GLY A 5 6.64 7.04 7.51
CA GLY A 5 6.88 6.78 8.92
C GLY A 5 6.95 5.29 9.23
N GLU A 6 7.76 4.93 10.20
CA GLU A 6 7.79 3.55 10.68
C GLU A 6 6.64 3.32 11.67
N PRO A 7 5.81 2.26 11.48
CA PRO A 7 4.77 1.93 12.43
C PRO A 7 5.29 1.68 13.85
N LEU A 8 6.59 1.35 13.97
CA LEU A 8 7.28 1.18 15.25
C LEU A 8 7.42 2.49 16.02
N ASP A 9 7.53 3.62 15.34
CA ASP A 9 7.73 4.94 15.94
C ASP A 9 6.43 5.65 16.30
N MET A 10 5.27 5.13 15.85
CA MET A 10 3.96 5.73 16.14
C MET A 10 3.59 5.76 17.63
N LEU A 11 4.24 4.93 18.45
CA LEU A 11 4.06 4.91 19.92
C LEU A 11 5.06 5.81 20.64
N SER A 12 6.06 6.33 19.95
CA SER A 12 7.01 7.31 20.45
C SER A 12 6.62 8.72 20.01
N SER A 13 7.01 9.74 20.77
CA SER A 13 6.70 11.15 20.50
C SER A 13 7.34 11.71 19.20
N SER A 14 8.08 10.90 18.46
CA SER A 14 8.75 11.24 17.20
C SER A 14 8.03 10.71 15.93
N GLY A 15 6.81 10.23 16.04
CA GLY A 15 6.05 9.64 14.93
C GLY A 15 5.62 10.67 13.87
N ASP A 16 6.56 11.19 13.11
CA ASP A 16 6.35 12.30 12.16
C ASP A 16 5.93 11.88 10.74
N GLY A 17 5.74 10.58 10.47
CA GLY A 17 5.38 10.08 9.15
C GLY A 17 3.94 10.36 8.71
N VAL A 18 3.68 10.22 7.41
CA VAL A 18 2.35 10.44 6.81
C VAL A 18 1.27 9.56 7.44
N ILE A 19 1.59 8.30 7.78
CA ILE A 19 0.63 7.38 8.40
C ILE A 19 0.15 7.91 9.75
N ALA A 20 1.07 8.33 10.62
CA ALA A 20 0.73 8.83 11.95
C ALA A 20 -0.15 10.08 11.87
N ARG A 21 0.25 11.05 11.04
CA ARG A 21 -0.50 12.30 10.83
C ARG A 21 -1.89 12.06 10.23
N ALA A 22 -1.99 11.19 9.23
CA ALA A 22 -3.27 10.87 8.60
C ALA A 22 -4.22 10.18 9.58
N LEU A 23 -3.73 9.24 10.40
CA LEU A 23 -4.56 8.59 11.42
C LEU A 23 -4.98 9.56 12.52
N GLN A 24 -4.09 10.46 12.95
CA GLN A 24 -4.43 11.49 13.91
C GLN A 24 -5.57 12.38 13.39
N ASP A 25 -5.46 12.89 12.17
CA ASP A 25 -6.52 13.72 11.54
C ASP A 25 -7.85 12.94 11.41
N VAL A 26 -7.80 11.67 11.02
CA VAL A 26 -8.98 10.80 10.95
C VAL A 26 -9.65 10.68 12.32
N PHE A 27 -8.90 10.38 13.38
CA PHE A 27 -9.48 10.23 14.72
C PHE A 27 -10.00 11.55 15.29
N GLU A 28 -9.33 12.67 15.05
CA GLU A 28 -9.81 14.00 15.45
C GLU A 28 -11.15 14.33 14.78
N ARG A 29 -11.26 14.11 13.47
CA ARG A 29 -12.50 14.32 12.72
C ARG A 29 -13.61 13.37 13.15
N CYS A 30 -13.31 12.09 13.34
CA CYS A 30 -14.27 11.11 13.83
C CYS A 30 -14.80 11.46 15.22
N ARG A 31 -13.93 11.96 16.11
CA ARG A 31 -14.34 12.43 17.44
C ARG A 31 -15.30 13.62 17.36
N ALA A 32 -15.06 14.56 16.45
CA ALA A 32 -15.94 15.70 16.22
C ALA A 32 -17.32 15.28 15.69
N LEU A 33 -17.38 14.27 14.84
CA LEU A 33 -18.62 13.77 14.23
C LEU A 33 -19.44 12.86 15.17
N LYS A 34 -18.83 12.24 16.18
CA LYS A 34 -19.45 11.37 17.22
C LYS A 34 -20.18 10.11 16.70
N ASP A 35 -20.25 9.89 15.42
CA ASP A 35 -21.01 8.80 14.77
C ASP A 35 -20.17 7.92 13.84
N CYS A 36 -18.85 7.90 14.05
CA CYS A 36 -17.90 7.19 13.20
C CYS A 36 -17.27 5.99 13.90
N THR A 37 -17.05 4.92 13.13
CA THR A 37 -16.15 3.81 13.47
C THR A 37 -15.01 3.76 12.46
N VAL A 38 -13.81 3.43 12.93
CA VAL A 38 -12.60 3.33 12.12
C VAL A 38 -12.12 1.90 12.10
N GLY A 39 -12.06 1.30 10.90
CA GLY A 39 -11.49 -0.02 10.67
C GLY A 39 -10.15 0.09 9.94
N LEU A 40 -9.20 -0.76 10.32
CA LEU A 40 -7.88 -0.86 9.69
C LEU A 40 -7.67 -2.25 9.12
N SER A 41 -7.14 -2.30 7.88
CA SER A 41 -6.58 -3.50 7.28
C SER A 41 -5.16 -3.19 6.82
N TYR A 42 -4.23 -4.11 7.05
CA TYR A 42 -2.83 -3.91 6.68
C TYR A 42 -2.35 -5.14 5.91
N LEU A 43 -1.99 -4.94 4.66
CA LEU A 43 -1.58 -6.01 3.75
C LEU A 43 -0.23 -5.73 3.09
N GLU A 44 0.41 -6.80 2.66
CA GLU A 44 1.67 -6.80 1.94
C GLU A 44 1.49 -7.44 0.57
N VAL A 45 2.10 -6.86 -0.45
CA VAL A 45 2.28 -7.50 -1.76
C VAL A 45 3.75 -7.85 -1.91
N TYR A 46 4.04 -9.15 -1.94
CA TYR A 46 5.38 -9.68 -2.08
C TYR A 46 5.40 -10.82 -3.10
N ASN A 47 6.25 -10.72 -4.09
CA ASN A 47 6.39 -11.72 -5.17
C ASN A 47 5.04 -12.09 -5.82
N GLU A 48 4.24 -11.08 -6.18
CA GLU A 48 2.89 -11.21 -6.77
C GLU A 48 1.90 -12.03 -5.90
N ALA A 49 2.15 -12.19 -4.62
CA ALA A 49 1.22 -12.72 -3.64
C ALA A 49 0.80 -11.63 -2.64
N VAL A 50 -0.43 -11.73 -2.14
CA VAL A 50 -1.01 -10.77 -1.18
C VAL A 50 -1.11 -11.44 0.18
N TYR A 51 -0.53 -10.83 1.20
CA TYR A 51 -0.52 -11.35 2.56
C TYR A 51 -1.21 -10.39 3.51
N ASP A 52 -1.96 -10.93 4.46
CA ASP A 52 -2.54 -10.16 5.55
C ASP A 52 -1.53 -10.02 6.69
N LEU A 53 -1.12 -8.79 6.99
CA LEU A 53 -0.19 -8.52 8.08
C LEU A 53 -0.86 -8.52 9.47
N LEU A 54 -2.19 -8.55 9.53
CA LEU A 54 -2.96 -8.56 10.80
C LEU A 54 -3.47 -9.96 11.16
N ALA A 55 -3.60 -10.88 10.19
CA ALA A 55 -4.01 -12.27 10.42
C ALA A 55 -2.93 -13.07 11.17
N LEU A 56 -3.27 -14.24 11.70
CA LEU A 56 -2.32 -15.13 12.36
C LEU A 56 -1.63 -16.08 11.39
N ASP A 57 -2.32 -16.44 10.33
CA ASP A 57 -1.81 -17.30 9.27
C ASP A 57 -0.98 -16.53 8.23
N GLU A 58 -0.20 -17.25 7.45
CA GLU A 58 0.67 -16.70 6.39
C GLU A 58 0.18 -17.10 4.99
N GLU A 59 -1.03 -17.61 4.87
CA GLU A 59 -1.59 -18.01 3.58
C GLU A 59 -1.87 -16.79 2.69
N PRO A 60 -1.50 -16.85 1.40
CA PRO A 60 -1.72 -15.74 0.50
C PRO A 60 -3.20 -15.58 0.17
N LEU A 61 -3.68 -14.34 0.20
CA LEU A 61 -5.05 -13.98 -0.14
C LEU A 61 -5.24 -13.79 -1.64
N THR A 62 -6.47 -14.05 -2.09
CA THR A 62 -6.88 -13.82 -3.48
C THR A 62 -7.46 -12.42 -3.65
N VAL A 63 -7.12 -11.75 -4.76
CA VAL A 63 -7.75 -10.47 -5.16
C VAL A 63 -8.85 -10.77 -6.17
N ARG A 64 -10.06 -10.27 -5.93
CA ARG A 64 -11.24 -10.46 -6.79
C ARG A 64 -11.92 -9.14 -7.09
N GLU A 65 -12.78 -9.12 -8.08
CA GLU A 65 -13.73 -8.04 -8.32
C GLU A 65 -15.12 -8.54 -7.88
N ASP A 66 -15.85 -7.72 -7.17
CA ASP A 66 -17.25 -7.99 -6.80
C ASP A 66 -18.20 -7.70 -7.96
N ALA A 67 -19.50 -7.89 -7.74
CA ALA A 67 -20.53 -7.65 -8.75
C ALA A 67 -20.62 -6.18 -9.21
N SER A 68 -20.13 -5.25 -8.39
CA SER A 68 -20.06 -3.82 -8.73
C SER A 68 -18.80 -3.45 -9.52
N GLY A 69 -17.86 -4.40 -9.69
CA GLY A 69 -16.54 -4.18 -10.30
C GLY A 69 -15.51 -3.58 -9.34
N SER A 70 -15.85 -3.46 -8.05
CA SER A 70 -14.94 -2.99 -7.01
C SER A 70 -13.97 -4.09 -6.59
N VAL A 71 -12.75 -3.71 -6.25
CA VAL A 71 -11.71 -4.66 -5.85
C VAL A 71 -11.89 -5.06 -4.39
N VAL A 72 -11.98 -6.36 -4.16
CA VAL A 72 -12.11 -6.98 -2.83
C VAL A 72 -11.03 -8.03 -2.60
N VAL A 73 -10.65 -8.19 -1.35
CA VAL A 73 -9.72 -9.22 -0.89
C VAL A 73 -10.44 -10.07 0.15
N PRO A 74 -11.11 -11.16 -0.28
CA PRO A 74 -11.81 -12.04 0.66
C PRO A 74 -10.86 -12.61 1.70
N GLY A 75 -11.30 -12.60 2.96
CA GLY A 75 -10.49 -13.08 4.10
C GLY A 75 -9.52 -12.04 4.68
N LEU A 76 -9.41 -10.84 4.09
CA LEU A 76 -8.58 -9.78 4.67
C LEU A 76 -9.16 -9.33 6.01
N THR A 77 -8.32 -9.35 7.05
CA THR A 77 -8.68 -8.88 8.39
C THR A 77 -8.92 -7.38 8.38
N GLU A 78 -10.07 -6.97 8.89
CA GLU A 78 -10.35 -5.59 9.23
C GLU A 78 -10.58 -5.50 10.73
N SER A 79 -9.77 -4.70 11.42
CA SER A 79 -9.82 -4.52 12.87
C SER A 79 -10.33 -3.13 13.21
N ASP A 80 -11.40 -3.06 13.99
CA ASP A 80 -11.90 -1.79 14.50
C ASP A 80 -10.94 -1.22 15.55
N VAL A 81 -10.68 0.07 15.48
CA VAL A 81 -9.78 0.81 16.36
C VAL A 81 -10.47 2.06 16.89
N SER A 82 -10.28 2.33 18.17
CA SER A 82 -10.98 3.43 18.86
C SER A 82 -10.14 4.70 19.00
N ASN A 83 -8.81 4.57 18.88
CA ASN A 83 -7.87 5.68 19.06
C ASN A 83 -6.52 5.39 18.37
N ILE A 84 -5.67 6.41 18.33
CA ILE A 84 -4.34 6.33 17.69
C ILE A 84 -3.43 5.28 18.36
N GLY A 85 -3.55 5.05 19.67
CA GLY A 85 -2.78 4.03 20.38
C GLY A 85 -3.17 2.62 19.98
N ASP A 86 -4.47 2.34 19.78
CA ASP A 86 -4.94 1.05 19.25
C ASP A 86 -4.41 0.83 17.84
N ALA A 87 -4.52 1.84 16.97
CA ALA A 87 -3.99 1.81 15.62
C ALA A 87 -2.47 1.57 15.61
N GLY A 88 -1.72 2.27 16.46
CA GLY A 88 -0.27 2.11 16.59
C GLY A 88 0.13 0.68 16.99
N ARG A 89 -0.55 0.09 18.00
CA ARG A 89 -0.29 -1.31 18.43
C ARG A 89 -0.57 -2.30 17.30
N LEU A 90 -1.65 -2.09 16.56
CA LEU A 90 -2.03 -2.95 15.43
C LEU A 90 -0.99 -2.89 14.31
N LEU A 91 -0.58 -1.69 13.93
CA LEU A 91 0.41 -1.46 12.88
C LEU A 91 1.81 -1.94 13.28
N HIS A 92 2.19 -1.76 14.56
CA HIS A 92 3.44 -2.30 15.09
C HIS A 92 3.49 -3.83 14.94
N ARG A 93 2.41 -4.53 15.30
CA ARG A 93 2.31 -5.99 15.13
C ARG A 93 2.46 -6.40 13.66
N GLY A 94 1.78 -5.71 12.74
CA GLY A 94 1.89 -5.97 11.31
C GLY A 94 3.30 -5.69 10.75
N ALA A 95 3.96 -4.62 11.22
CA ALA A 95 5.34 -4.30 10.83
C ALA A 95 6.34 -5.35 11.32
N LEU A 96 6.17 -5.89 12.52
CA LEU A 96 6.99 -7.00 13.02
C LEU A 96 6.84 -8.23 12.12
N ARG A 97 5.62 -8.58 11.71
CA ARG A 97 5.39 -9.70 10.78
C ARG A 97 6.04 -9.48 9.43
N ARG A 98 5.93 -8.28 8.86
CA ARG A 98 6.63 -7.91 7.63
C ARG A 98 8.14 -8.13 7.73
N ARG A 99 8.74 -7.86 8.91
CA ARG A 99 10.17 -8.06 9.17
C ARG A 99 10.55 -9.52 9.43
N THR A 100 9.75 -10.29 10.17
CA THR A 100 10.07 -11.68 10.52
C THR A 100 9.98 -12.65 9.34
N GLY A 101 9.18 -12.35 8.33
CA GLY A 101 9.19 -13.08 7.04
C GLY A 101 10.48 -12.89 6.24
N ALA A 102 11.41 -12.03 6.70
CA ALA A 102 12.72 -11.85 6.10
C ALA A 102 13.73 -12.85 6.69
N THR A 103 14.45 -13.59 5.85
CA THR A 103 15.65 -14.30 6.28
C THR A 103 16.71 -13.27 6.72
N LYS A 104 17.56 -13.60 7.70
CA LYS A 104 18.58 -12.72 8.32
C LYS A 104 19.47 -11.89 7.38
N MET A 105 19.39 -12.08 6.06
CA MET A 105 20.20 -11.42 5.04
C MET A 105 19.39 -10.60 4.01
N ASN A 106 18.04 -10.56 4.08
CA ASN A 106 17.20 -9.85 3.10
C ASN A 106 16.22 -8.95 3.82
N ASP A 107 16.35 -7.66 3.64
CA ASP A 107 15.34 -6.69 4.07
C ASP A 107 14.09 -6.82 3.18
N ARG A 108 13.09 -7.58 3.66
CA ARG A 108 11.83 -7.80 2.95
C ARG A 108 11.08 -6.49 2.75
N SER A 109 11.26 -5.52 3.64
CA SER A 109 10.57 -4.24 3.57
C SER A 109 10.95 -3.42 2.34
N SER A 110 12.21 -3.52 1.87
CA SER A 110 12.65 -2.87 0.63
C SER A 110 12.15 -3.57 -0.65
N ARG A 111 11.58 -4.80 -0.53
CA ARG A 111 11.20 -5.68 -1.65
C ARG A 111 9.72 -6.03 -1.68
N SER A 112 8.94 -5.48 -0.79
CA SER A 112 7.49 -5.67 -0.75
C SER A 112 6.78 -4.33 -0.70
N HIS A 113 5.57 -4.27 -1.28
CA HIS A 113 4.70 -3.12 -1.15
C HIS A 113 3.81 -3.33 0.08
N ALA A 114 3.69 -2.32 0.94
CA ALA A 114 2.78 -2.36 2.07
C ALA A 114 1.60 -1.40 1.84
N LEU A 115 0.39 -1.89 2.07
CA LEU A 115 -0.84 -1.12 1.89
C LEU A 115 -1.63 -1.10 3.19
N LEU A 116 -1.77 0.08 3.79
CA LEU A 116 -2.67 0.32 4.90
C LEU A 116 -3.98 0.88 4.37
N GLN A 117 -5.07 0.18 4.65
CA GLN A 117 -6.43 0.64 4.35
C GLN A 117 -7.08 1.12 5.63
N VAL A 118 -7.55 2.35 5.62
CA VAL A 118 -8.34 2.97 6.68
C VAL A 118 -9.75 3.13 6.16
N ARG A 119 -10.72 2.53 6.83
CA ARG A 119 -12.14 2.64 6.49
C ARG A 119 -12.87 3.34 7.60
N VAL A 120 -13.53 4.44 7.27
CA VAL A 120 -14.36 5.21 8.19
C VAL A 120 -15.82 4.96 7.83
N ARG A 121 -16.59 4.40 8.76
CA ARG A 121 -18.02 4.14 8.60
C ARG A 121 -18.79 5.09 9.50
N ARG A 122 -19.82 5.71 8.96
CA ARG A 122 -20.73 6.59 9.70
C ARG A 122 -22.06 5.91 9.96
N ALA A 123 -22.75 6.31 11.03
CA ALA A 123 -24.08 5.78 11.39
C ALA A 123 -25.13 5.98 10.27
N ASN A 124 -24.95 6.98 9.42
CA ASN A 124 -25.81 7.22 8.25
C ASN A 124 -25.54 6.29 7.06
N GLY A 125 -24.67 5.29 7.21
CA GLY A 125 -24.29 4.31 6.18
C GLY A 125 -23.22 4.78 5.21
N SER A 126 -22.75 6.03 5.28
CA SER A 126 -21.66 6.48 4.41
C SER A 126 -20.32 5.87 4.83
N VAL A 127 -19.49 5.52 3.84
CA VAL A 127 -18.18 4.90 4.04
C VAL A 127 -17.12 5.71 3.30
N GLY A 128 -16.10 6.16 4.05
CA GLY A 128 -14.87 6.73 3.50
C GLY A 128 -13.75 5.71 3.52
N LYS A 129 -12.90 5.70 2.48
CA LYS A 129 -11.73 4.83 2.38
C LYS A 129 -10.48 5.65 2.10
N LEU A 130 -9.45 5.50 2.92
CA LEU A 130 -8.11 6.02 2.68
C LEU A 130 -7.15 4.84 2.52
N VAL A 131 -6.31 4.87 1.49
CA VAL A 131 -5.29 3.86 1.24
C VAL A 131 -3.93 4.54 1.25
N LEU A 132 -3.06 4.12 2.17
CA LEU A 132 -1.68 4.59 2.29
C LEU A 132 -0.76 3.48 1.80
N VAL A 133 0.10 3.79 0.82
CA VAL A 133 0.91 2.79 0.11
C VAL A 133 2.37 3.11 0.26
N ASP A 134 3.13 2.19 0.85
CA ASP A 134 4.59 2.19 0.88
C ASP A 134 5.09 1.21 -0.19
N LEU A 135 5.60 1.74 -1.29
CA LEU A 135 6.07 0.93 -2.41
C LEU A 135 7.45 0.33 -2.13
N ALA A 136 7.71 -0.84 -2.68
CA ALA A 136 9.05 -1.43 -2.72
C ALA A 136 10.04 -0.51 -3.45
N GLY A 137 11.34 -0.71 -3.22
CA GLY A 137 12.39 0.03 -3.89
C GLY A 137 12.35 -0.14 -5.41
N SER A 138 12.64 0.95 -6.11
CA SER A 138 12.67 1.00 -7.59
C SER A 138 14.05 0.76 -8.20
N GLU A 139 15.02 0.36 -7.38
CA GLU A 139 16.40 0.10 -7.81
C GLU A 139 16.49 -1.03 -8.83
N ARG A 140 17.36 -0.87 -9.81
CA ARG A 140 17.57 -1.89 -10.86
C ARG A 140 18.23 -3.14 -10.28
N ALA A 141 17.62 -4.31 -10.48
CA ALA A 141 18.16 -5.61 -10.06
C ALA A 141 19.59 -5.86 -10.62
N ALA A 142 19.90 -5.34 -11.80
CA ALA A 142 21.24 -5.45 -12.40
C ALA A 142 22.34 -4.72 -11.60
N ARG A 143 22.01 -3.68 -10.82
CA ARG A 143 22.98 -2.96 -10.00
C ARG A 143 23.28 -3.65 -8.66
N THR A 144 22.43 -4.59 -8.24
CA THR A 144 22.59 -5.29 -6.93
C THR A 144 23.48 -6.53 -7.01
N GLN A 145 24.04 -6.87 -8.18
CA GLN A 145 24.81 -8.10 -8.43
C GLN A 145 24.12 -9.38 -7.92
N ALA A 146 22.79 -9.34 -7.81
CA ALA A 146 21.99 -10.42 -7.29
C ALA A 146 21.99 -11.62 -8.26
N GLN A 147 22.11 -12.84 -7.74
CA GLN A 147 22.07 -14.07 -8.50
C GLN A 147 20.97 -15.01 -7.98
N GLY A 148 20.52 -15.94 -8.81
CA GLY A 148 19.56 -16.97 -8.42
C GLY A 148 18.19 -16.41 -7.99
N GLN A 149 17.75 -16.78 -6.81
CA GLN A 149 16.43 -16.42 -6.28
C GLN A 149 16.26 -14.89 -6.08
N ARG A 150 17.31 -14.19 -5.66
CA ARG A 150 17.31 -12.73 -5.47
C ARG A 150 17.09 -11.97 -6.77
N LEU A 151 17.67 -12.46 -7.86
CA LEU A 151 17.47 -11.87 -9.18
C LEU A 151 16.01 -12.03 -9.64
N ARG A 152 15.42 -13.20 -9.45
CA ARG A 152 14.00 -13.46 -9.78
C ARG A 152 13.07 -12.55 -8.96
N GLU A 153 13.30 -12.45 -7.66
CA GLU A 153 12.55 -11.55 -6.77
C GLU A 153 12.62 -10.09 -7.23
N GLY A 154 13.83 -9.58 -7.54
CA GLY A 154 14.00 -8.22 -8.05
C GLY A 154 13.30 -7.99 -9.40
N ILE A 155 13.21 -8.99 -10.25
CA ILE A 155 12.47 -8.94 -11.53
C ILE A 155 10.97 -8.81 -11.26
N GLU A 156 10.40 -9.61 -10.35
CA GLU A 156 8.97 -9.55 -10.03
C GLU A 156 8.57 -8.21 -9.37
N ILE A 157 9.41 -7.67 -8.48
CA ILE A 157 9.20 -6.33 -7.89
C ILE A 157 9.16 -5.26 -8.98
N ASN A 158 10.16 -5.25 -9.86
CA ASN A 158 10.23 -4.28 -10.95
C ASN A 158 9.08 -4.45 -11.95
N LYS A 159 8.58 -5.66 -12.16
CA LYS A 159 7.40 -5.94 -12.99
C LYS A 159 6.15 -5.29 -12.39
N GLY A 160 5.93 -5.38 -11.08
CA GLY A 160 4.83 -4.71 -10.39
C GLY A 160 4.88 -3.19 -10.53
N LEU A 161 6.07 -2.59 -10.36
CA LEU A 161 6.27 -1.14 -10.54
C LEU A 161 6.13 -0.70 -12.01
N LEU A 162 6.60 -1.51 -12.96
CA LEU A 162 6.41 -1.26 -14.39
C LEU A 162 4.92 -1.33 -14.75
N ALA A 163 4.19 -2.31 -14.25
CA ALA A 163 2.74 -2.40 -14.43
C ALA A 163 2.03 -1.16 -13.89
N LEU A 164 2.45 -0.65 -12.72
CA LEU A 164 1.93 0.60 -12.16
C LEU A 164 2.19 1.78 -13.12
N GLY A 165 3.41 1.91 -13.64
CA GLY A 165 3.76 2.94 -14.63
C GLY A 165 2.89 2.86 -15.88
N ASN A 166 2.65 1.66 -16.40
CA ASN A 166 1.80 1.44 -17.59
C ASN A 166 0.34 1.84 -17.32
N VAL A 167 -0.19 1.53 -16.12
CA VAL A 167 -1.54 1.94 -15.71
C VAL A 167 -1.65 3.47 -15.67
N VAL A 168 -0.70 4.14 -15.03
CA VAL A 168 -0.70 5.62 -14.94
C VAL A 168 -0.60 6.25 -16.32
N ALA A 169 0.29 5.75 -17.19
CA ALA A 169 0.44 6.25 -18.56
C ALA A 169 -0.83 6.04 -19.40
N ALA A 170 -1.52 4.90 -19.25
CA ALA A 170 -2.77 4.63 -19.94
C ALA A 170 -3.90 5.55 -19.45
N LEU A 171 -3.98 5.82 -18.15
CA LEU A 171 -4.94 6.75 -17.57
C LEU A 171 -4.72 8.18 -18.07
N ALA A 172 -3.48 8.68 -18.01
CA ALA A 172 -3.13 10.01 -18.52
C ALA A 172 -3.47 10.16 -20.00
N SER A 173 -3.17 9.15 -20.83
CA SER A 173 -3.52 9.17 -22.26
C SER A 173 -5.02 9.21 -22.51
N ASN A 174 -5.83 8.59 -21.64
CA ASN A 174 -7.29 8.58 -21.74
C ASN A 174 -7.91 9.92 -21.31
N GLU A 175 -7.29 10.66 -20.39
CA GLU A 175 -7.72 12.00 -19.98
C GLU A 175 -7.45 13.07 -21.03
N GLU A 176 -6.33 12.96 -21.77
CA GLU A 176 -6.00 13.90 -22.84
C GLU A 176 -6.97 13.90 -24.03
N GLY A 177 -7.89 12.92 -24.11
CA GLY A 177 -8.94 12.87 -25.12
C GLY A 177 -8.46 12.69 -26.57
N LYS A 178 -7.17 12.40 -26.78
CA LYS A 178 -6.56 12.22 -28.10
C LYS A 178 -6.68 10.77 -28.58
N GLY A 179 -7.84 10.40 -29.13
CA GLY A 179 -8.03 9.10 -29.79
C GLY A 179 -9.02 8.15 -29.09
N THR A 180 -9.00 6.87 -29.49
CA THR A 180 -9.83 5.82 -28.85
C THR A 180 -9.32 5.51 -27.46
N ARG A 181 -10.26 5.39 -26.50
CA ARG A 181 -9.96 5.07 -25.10
C ARG A 181 -9.14 3.80 -25.00
N LYS A 182 -7.93 3.88 -24.50
CA LYS A 182 -7.02 2.75 -24.35
C LYS A 182 -7.45 1.87 -23.16
N HIS A 183 -7.29 0.57 -23.31
CA HIS A 183 -7.44 -0.35 -22.21
C HIS A 183 -6.40 -0.06 -21.10
N VAL A 184 -6.84 0.04 -19.85
CA VAL A 184 -5.96 0.25 -18.69
C VAL A 184 -5.60 -1.10 -18.08
N PRO A 185 -4.30 -1.48 -18.05
CA PRO A 185 -3.85 -2.83 -17.74
C PRO A 185 -3.76 -3.11 -16.23
N TYR A 186 -4.87 -2.95 -15.48
CA TYR A 186 -4.89 -3.21 -14.03
C TYR A 186 -4.58 -4.65 -13.64
N ARG A 187 -4.75 -5.62 -14.56
CA ARG A 187 -4.59 -7.05 -14.26
C ARG A 187 -3.15 -7.55 -14.39
N ASP A 188 -2.21 -6.70 -14.81
CA ASP A 188 -0.82 -7.07 -15.05
C ASP A 188 -0.04 -7.33 -13.76
N SER A 189 -0.50 -6.80 -12.60
CA SER A 189 0.06 -7.13 -11.29
C SER A 189 -1.00 -7.11 -10.18
N LYS A 190 -0.70 -7.77 -9.06
CA LYS A 190 -1.56 -7.70 -7.86
C LYS A 190 -1.62 -6.28 -7.29
N LEU A 191 -0.51 -5.55 -7.35
CA LEU A 191 -0.44 -4.15 -6.91
C LEU A 191 -1.42 -3.27 -7.71
N THR A 192 -1.34 -3.29 -9.03
CA THR A 192 -2.21 -2.46 -9.88
C THR A 192 -3.67 -2.86 -9.75
N ARG A 193 -3.93 -4.14 -9.52
CA ARG A 193 -5.28 -4.65 -9.30
C ARG A 193 -5.86 -4.14 -7.98
N LEU A 194 -5.09 -4.16 -6.88
CA LEU A 194 -5.48 -3.62 -5.57
C LEU A 194 -5.71 -2.10 -5.61
N LEU A 195 -4.96 -1.39 -6.45
CA LEU A 195 -5.02 0.06 -6.58
C LEU A 195 -6.01 0.54 -7.66
N LYS A 196 -6.73 -0.36 -8.33
CA LYS A 196 -7.66 -0.01 -9.42
C LYS A 196 -8.64 1.09 -9.04
N ASP A 197 -9.32 0.95 -7.88
CA ASP A 197 -10.31 1.90 -7.41
C ASP A 197 -9.68 3.25 -7.01
N SER A 198 -8.41 3.22 -6.57
CA SER A 198 -7.66 4.41 -6.19
C SER A 198 -7.13 5.18 -7.39
N LEU A 199 -6.69 4.50 -8.45
CA LEU A 199 -6.05 5.13 -9.62
C LEU A 199 -7.04 5.55 -10.71
N GLY A 200 -8.08 4.78 -10.94
CA GLY A 200 -9.02 5.01 -12.05
C GLY A 200 -10.48 5.17 -11.65
N GLY A 201 -10.75 5.19 -10.34
CA GLY A 201 -12.09 5.38 -9.77
C GLY A 201 -12.40 6.83 -9.42
N THR A 202 -13.27 7.02 -8.42
CA THR A 202 -13.65 8.32 -7.89
C THR A 202 -12.71 8.86 -6.80
N ALA A 203 -11.63 8.13 -6.50
CA ALA A 203 -10.66 8.50 -5.47
C ALA A 203 -9.73 9.62 -5.94
N SER A 204 -9.35 10.50 -5.02
CA SER A 204 -8.24 11.44 -5.22
C SER A 204 -6.93 10.75 -4.83
N THR A 205 -5.97 10.69 -5.75
CA THR A 205 -4.70 9.99 -5.55
C THR A 205 -3.52 10.94 -5.63
N TRP A 206 -2.64 10.85 -4.64
CA TRP A 206 -1.41 11.62 -4.54
C TRP A 206 -0.22 10.69 -4.60
N VAL A 207 0.79 11.04 -5.41
CA VAL A 207 2.05 10.31 -5.55
C VAL A 207 3.18 11.16 -5.00
N VAL A 208 3.93 10.62 -4.02
CA VAL A 208 5.12 11.25 -3.47
C VAL A 208 6.34 10.53 -4.01
N ALA A 209 7.11 11.22 -4.85
CA ALA A 209 8.36 10.70 -5.40
C ALA A 209 9.55 11.20 -4.58
N CYS A 210 10.37 10.27 -4.09
CA CYS A 210 11.60 10.58 -3.36
C CYS A 210 12.78 10.57 -4.33
N VAL A 211 13.46 11.71 -4.47
CA VAL A 211 14.61 11.89 -5.37
C VAL A 211 15.85 12.14 -4.55
N SER A 212 16.92 11.39 -4.82
CA SER A 212 18.23 11.65 -4.20
C SER A 212 19.05 12.63 -5.05
N PRO A 213 19.55 13.74 -4.49
CA PRO A 213 20.40 14.68 -5.22
C PRO A 213 21.75 14.06 -5.64
N LEU A 214 22.19 12.99 -4.95
CA LEU A 214 23.44 12.29 -5.25
C LEU A 214 23.36 11.38 -6.48
N SER A 215 22.17 11.01 -6.91
CA SER A 215 22.01 10.13 -8.09
C SER A 215 22.28 10.84 -9.41
N LEU A 216 22.34 12.17 -9.43
CA LEU A 216 22.66 12.98 -10.61
C LEU A 216 24.16 13.11 -10.89
N ILE A 217 25.04 12.72 -9.93
CA ILE A 217 26.50 12.86 -10.05
C ILE A 217 27.13 11.67 -10.81
N HIS A 218 26.38 10.62 -11.05
CA HIS A 218 26.88 9.37 -11.68
C HIS A 218 26.19 9.02 -13.02
N ILE A 219 25.70 10.04 -13.71
CA ILE A 219 25.25 9.90 -15.12
C ILE A 219 26.39 10.27 -16.05
#